data_9a974f2ce5773247e0438df92be98245
#
_entry.id   9a974f2ce5773247e0438df92be98245
#
_cell.length_a   1.000
_cell.length_b   1.000
_cell.length_c   1.000
_cell.angle_alpha   90.00
_cell.angle_beta   90.00
_cell.angle_gamma   90.00
#
_symmetry.space_group_name_H-M   'P 1'
#
loop_
_entity.id
_entity.type
_entity.pdbx_description
1 polymer ?
#
loop_
_entity_poly.entity_id
_entity_poly.type
_entity_poly.pdbx_seq_one_letter_code
_entity_poly.pdbx_strand_id
1 'polypeptide(L)'
;MNESDKRDFISQIISLVEERKSILTEKGFDQTTKLDELKIKNLESDNAEIVQQEAAAKAKEATTNANLKLDEAYKEASNIADLISGLLGKENELVKKMRKFRK
;
A
#
# COMPACT_ATOMS: atom_id res chain seq x y z
N MET A 1 -12.30 -4.50 18.94
CA MET A 1 -10.82 -4.39 18.87
C MET A 1 -10.38 -4.12 17.45
N ASN A 2 -9.52 -3.12 17.28
CA ASN A 2 -8.86 -2.87 15.99
C ASN A 2 -7.62 -3.77 15.88
N GLU A 3 -6.92 -3.68 14.75
CA GLU A 3 -5.72 -4.52 14.50
C GLU A 3 -4.61 -4.27 15.52
N SER A 4 -4.37 -3.01 15.87
CA SER A 4 -3.34 -2.63 16.85
C SER A 4 -3.65 -3.23 18.22
N ASP A 5 -4.90 -3.15 18.65
CA ASP A 5 -5.35 -3.73 19.93
C ASP A 5 -5.18 -5.24 19.95
N LYS A 6 -5.47 -5.91 18.85
CA LYS A 6 -5.30 -7.36 18.73
C LYS A 6 -3.83 -7.75 18.84
N ARG A 7 -2.94 -7.03 18.20
CA ARG A 7 -1.49 -7.27 18.27
C ARG A 7 -0.96 -7.06 19.68
N ASP A 8 -1.39 -6.00 20.34
CA ASP A 8 -1.01 -5.71 21.72
C ASP A 8 -1.51 -6.81 22.66
N PHE A 9 -2.74 -7.24 22.50
CA PHE A 9 -3.31 -8.32 23.28
C PHE A 9 -2.49 -9.62 23.14
N ILE A 10 -2.15 -10.00 21.90
CA ILE A 10 -1.34 -11.20 21.63
C ILE A 10 0.01 -11.10 22.34
N SER A 11 0.71 -9.97 22.19
CA SER A 11 2.02 -9.75 22.84
C SER A 11 1.93 -9.79 24.35
N GLN A 12 0.89 -9.20 24.90
CA GLN A 12 0.65 -9.20 26.36
C GLN A 12 0.38 -10.62 26.90
N ILE A 13 -0.39 -11.40 26.16
CA ILE A 13 -0.68 -12.79 26.56
C ILE A 13 0.60 -13.63 26.51
N ILE A 14 1.41 -13.52 25.47
CA ILE A 14 2.68 -14.23 25.35
C ILE A 14 3.59 -13.88 26.55
N SER A 15 3.74 -12.60 26.84
CA SER A 15 4.57 -12.13 27.95
C SER A 15 4.07 -12.62 29.31
N LEU A 16 2.77 -12.52 29.51
CA LEU A 16 2.15 -12.97 30.78
C LEU A 16 2.35 -14.46 31.01
N VAL A 17 2.12 -15.29 30.00
CA VAL A 17 2.28 -16.75 30.10
C VAL A 17 3.74 -17.11 30.37
N GLU A 18 4.69 -16.46 29.69
CA GLU A 18 6.11 -16.69 29.92
C GLU A 18 6.54 -16.30 31.35
N GLU A 19 6.04 -15.17 31.83
CA GLU A 19 6.34 -14.63 33.15
C GLU A 19 5.77 -15.50 34.28
N ARG A 20 4.60 -16.09 34.06
CA ARG A 20 3.85 -16.84 35.07
C ARG A 20 3.84 -18.36 34.84
N LYS A 21 4.84 -18.86 34.16
CA LYS A 21 4.97 -20.28 33.81
C LYS A 21 4.81 -21.21 34.99
N SER A 22 5.51 -20.93 36.08
CA SER A 22 5.51 -21.77 37.29
C SER A 22 4.12 -21.86 37.90
N ILE A 23 3.43 -20.74 38.05
CA ILE A 23 2.09 -20.67 38.63
C ILE A 23 1.09 -21.45 37.78
N LEU A 24 1.15 -21.28 36.46
CA LEU A 24 0.27 -21.96 35.54
C LEU A 24 0.46 -23.46 35.53
N THR A 25 1.70 -23.92 35.59
CA THR A 25 2.04 -25.34 35.65
C THR A 25 1.52 -25.95 36.95
N GLU A 26 1.67 -25.27 38.08
CA GLU A 26 1.14 -25.73 39.39
C GLU A 26 -0.37 -25.92 39.38
N LYS A 27 -1.07 -25.07 38.59
CA LYS A 27 -2.54 -25.14 38.47
C LYS A 27 -3.01 -26.14 37.40
N GLY A 28 -2.09 -26.91 36.82
CA GLY A 28 -2.42 -27.92 35.84
C GLY A 28 -2.51 -27.47 34.40
N PHE A 29 -2.08 -26.24 34.11
CA PHE A 29 -2.04 -25.71 32.74
C PHE A 29 -0.65 -25.89 32.13
N ASP A 30 -0.53 -26.81 31.18
CA ASP A 30 0.70 -26.96 30.40
C ASP A 30 0.62 -25.99 29.21
N GLN A 31 1.28 -24.86 29.36
CA GLN A 31 1.24 -23.79 28.39
C GLN A 31 2.19 -23.99 27.19
N THR A 32 3.10 -24.95 27.24
CA THR A 32 4.17 -25.10 26.24
C THR A 32 3.62 -25.23 24.84
N THR A 33 2.74 -26.18 24.58
CA THR A 33 2.15 -26.41 23.25
C THR A 33 1.30 -25.23 22.80
N LYS A 34 0.46 -24.72 23.71
CA LYS A 34 -0.42 -23.59 23.39
C LYS A 34 0.36 -22.31 23.11
N LEU A 35 1.41 -22.06 23.85
CA LEU A 35 2.26 -20.90 23.64
C LEU A 35 3.02 -21.00 22.32
N ASP A 36 3.53 -22.18 21.99
CA ASP A 36 4.22 -22.39 20.71
C ASP A 36 3.28 -22.21 19.53
N GLU A 37 2.05 -22.70 19.60
CA GLU A 37 1.02 -22.49 18.60
C GLU A 37 0.72 -21.00 18.42
N LEU A 38 0.59 -20.26 19.51
CA LEU A 38 0.32 -18.82 19.46
C LEU A 38 1.48 -18.07 18.84
N LYS A 39 2.71 -18.41 19.18
CA LYS A 39 3.91 -17.78 18.61
C LYS A 39 4.01 -18.00 17.10
N ILE A 40 3.70 -19.22 16.64
CA ILE A 40 3.70 -19.53 15.20
C ILE A 40 2.64 -18.70 14.48
N LYS A 41 1.42 -18.64 15.01
CA LYS A 41 0.34 -17.85 14.42
C LYS A 41 0.65 -16.35 14.42
N ASN A 42 1.31 -15.88 15.47
CA ASN A 42 1.74 -14.48 15.54
C ASN A 42 2.77 -14.16 14.46
N LEU A 43 3.74 -15.05 14.25
CA LEU A 43 4.74 -14.90 13.20
C LEU A 43 4.11 -14.92 11.80
N GLU A 44 3.16 -15.82 11.57
CA GLU A 44 2.41 -15.87 10.30
C GLU A 44 1.66 -14.58 10.05
N SER A 45 1.04 -14.00 11.08
CA SER A 45 0.34 -12.72 11.00
C SER A 45 1.29 -11.58 10.64
N ASP A 46 2.45 -11.53 11.29
CA ASP A 46 3.46 -10.49 11.02
C ASP A 46 3.99 -10.60 9.59
N ASN A 47 4.25 -11.81 9.11
CA ASN A 47 4.70 -12.04 7.74
C ASN A 47 3.64 -11.63 6.71
N ALA A 48 2.38 -11.92 6.99
CA ALA A 48 1.26 -11.53 6.11
C ALA A 48 1.15 -10.00 6.03
N GLU A 49 1.37 -9.29 7.14
CA GLU A 49 1.36 -7.83 7.16
C GLU A 49 2.50 -7.24 6.32
N ILE A 50 3.70 -7.81 6.42
CA ILE A 50 4.85 -7.39 5.61
C ILE A 50 4.54 -7.54 4.11
N VAL A 51 3.97 -8.68 3.71
CA VAL A 51 3.58 -8.92 2.30
C VAL A 51 2.54 -7.89 1.85
N GLN A 52 1.57 -7.57 2.71
CA GLN A 52 0.55 -6.55 2.41
C GLN A 52 1.17 -5.17 2.21
N GLN A 53 2.10 -4.78 3.09
CA GLN A 53 2.80 -3.50 3.00
C GLN A 53 3.65 -3.40 1.73
N GLU A 54 4.33 -4.47 1.36
CA GLU A 54 5.12 -4.53 0.13
C GLU A 54 4.22 -4.39 -1.11
N ALA A 55 3.08 -5.07 -1.13
CA ALA A 55 2.11 -4.98 -2.21
C ALA A 55 1.55 -3.55 -2.35
N ALA A 56 1.24 -2.90 -1.22
CA ALA A 56 0.76 -1.52 -1.20
C ALA A 56 1.82 -0.55 -1.75
N ALA A 57 3.08 -0.74 -1.37
CA ALA A 57 4.19 0.08 -1.86
C ALA A 57 4.38 -0.07 -3.38
N LYS A 58 4.30 -1.30 -3.90
CA LYS A 58 4.38 -1.58 -5.34
C LYS A 58 3.22 -0.95 -6.11
N ALA A 59 2.01 -1.03 -5.56
CA ALA A 59 0.83 -0.41 -6.18
C ALA A 59 0.98 1.11 -6.25
N LYS A 60 1.49 1.74 -5.21
CA LYS A 60 1.75 3.20 -5.17
C LYS A 60 2.79 3.60 -6.21
N GLU A 61 3.87 2.83 -6.32
CA GLU A 61 4.93 3.05 -7.31
C GLU A 61 4.37 2.95 -8.74
N ALA A 62 3.55 1.94 -9.01
CA ALA A 62 2.91 1.76 -10.30
C ALA A 62 2.00 2.94 -10.67
N THR A 63 1.23 3.45 -9.69
CA THR A 63 0.38 4.63 -9.88
C THR A 63 1.22 5.87 -10.21
N THR A 64 2.30 6.09 -9.46
CA THR A 64 3.22 7.21 -9.70
C THR A 64 3.81 7.13 -11.11
N ASN A 65 4.26 5.95 -11.51
CA ASN A 65 4.83 5.73 -12.83
C ASN A 65 3.80 5.98 -13.94
N ALA A 66 2.58 5.50 -13.76
CA ALA A 66 1.49 5.72 -14.73
C ALA A 66 1.20 7.22 -14.90
N ASN A 67 1.16 7.96 -13.79
CA ASN A 67 0.93 9.41 -13.82
C ASN A 67 2.06 10.16 -14.54
N LEU A 68 3.32 9.77 -14.29
CA LEU A 68 4.47 10.35 -14.99
C LEU A 68 4.39 10.11 -16.49
N LYS A 69 4.05 8.90 -16.91
CA LYS A 69 3.91 8.56 -18.33
C LYS A 69 2.78 9.33 -19.00
N LEU A 70 1.67 9.51 -18.29
CA LEU A 70 0.55 10.31 -18.79
C LEU A 70 0.96 11.77 -18.95
N ASP A 71 1.68 12.35 -17.99
CA ASP A 71 2.17 13.73 -18.05
C ASP A 71 3.14 13.93 -19.21
N GLU A 72 4.04 12.97 -19.45
CA GLU A 72 4.95 13.01 -20.59
C GLU A 72 4.20 13.01 -21.91
N ALA A 73 3.20 12.14 -22.05
CA ALA A 73 2.36 12.07 -23.25
C ALA A 73 1.56 13.35 -23.44
N TYR A 74 1.01 13.91 -22.37
CA TYR A 74 0.29 15.19 -22.43
C TYR A 74 1.19 16.33 -22.89
N LYS A 75 2.42 16.41 -22.37
CA LYS A 75 3.40 17.43 -22.79
C LYS A 75 3.69 17.32 -24.28
N GLU A 76 3.89 16.10 -24.77
CA GLU A 76 4.16 15.87 -26.18
C GLU A 76 2.97 16.31 -27.05
N ALA A 77 1.76 15.95 -26.64
CA ALA A 77 0.55 16.38 -27.35
C ALA A 77 0.40 17.91 -27.36
N SER A 78 0.70 18.57 -26.22
CA SER A 78 0.69 20.03 -26.13
C SER A 78 1.70 20.68 -27.08
N ASN A 79 2.90 20.11 -27.14
CA ASN A 79 3.93 20.61 -28.05
C ASN A 79 3.51 20.51 -29.52
N ILE A 80 2.89 19.40 -29.89
CA ILE A 80 2.35 19.19 -31.24
C ILE A 80 1.26 20.24 -31.55
N ALA A 81 0.33 20.46 -30.62
CA ALA A 81 -0.73 21.44 -30.77
C ALA A 81 -0.16 22.84 -30.94
N ASP A 82 0.86 23.21 -30.17
CA ASP A 82 1.52 24.51 -30.26
C ASP A 82 2.24 24.70 -31.62
N LEU A 83 2.89 23.65 -32.12
CA LEU A 83 3.53 23.65 -33.42
C LEU A 83 2.50 23.88 -34.55
N ILE A 84 1.39 23.17 -34.49
CA ILE A 84 0.31 23.32 -35.48
C ILE A 84 -0.26 24.75 -35.44
N SER A 85 -0.50 25.28 -34.24
CA SER A 85 -0.99 26.65 -34.07
C SER A 85 -0.03 27.68 -34.62
N GLY A 86 1.28 27.49 -34.43
CA GLY A 86 2.31 28.36 -34.98
C GLY A 86 2.41 28.31 -36.49
N LEU A 87 2.20 27.14 -37.09
CA LEU A 87 2.28 26.93 -38.52
C LEU A 87 1.04 27.46 -39.25
N LEU A 88 -0.15 27.24 -38.71
CA LEU A 88 -1.41 27.52 -39.41
C LEU A 88 -2.08 28.85 -39.00
N GLY A 89 -1.76 29.36 -37.83
CA GLY A 89 -2.34 30.60 -37.30
C GLY A 89 -3.68 30.40 -36.61
N LYS A 90 -4.06 31.38 -35.76
CA LYS A 90 -5.25 31.34 -34.90
C LYS A 90 -6.57 31.22 -35.63
N GLU A 91 -6.64 31.72 -36.85
CA GLU A 91 -7.89 31.76 -37.63
C GLU A 91 -8.14 30.47 -38.41
N ASN A 92 -7.18 29.59 -38.47
CA ASN A 92 -7.33 28.30 -39.15
C ASN A 92 -8.35 27.41 -38.47
N GLU A 93 -9.23 26.79 -39.23
CA GLU A 93 -10.29 25.91 -38.70
C GLU A 93 -9.75 24.74 -37.86
N LEU A 94 -8.61 24.17 -38.27
CA LEU A 94 -7.98 23.08 -37.54
C LEU A 94 -7.51 23.55 -36.16
N VAL A 95 -6.93 24.72 -36.08
CA VAL A 95 -6.47 25.31 -34.80
C VAL A 95 -7.65 25.60 -33.88
N LYS A 96 -8.75 26.15 -34.43
CA LYS A 96 -9.97 26.38 -33.66
C LYS A 96 -10.54 25.07 -33.10
N LYS A 97 -10.49 24.02 -33.88
CA LYS A 97 -10.96 22.70 -33.47
C LYS A 97 -10.10 22.12 -32.32
N MET A 98 -8.77 22.25 -32.42
CA MET A 98 -7.84 21.79 -31.39
C MET A 98 -8.07 22.49 -30.04
N ARG A 99 -8.38 23.76 -30.06
CA ARG A 99 -8.63 24.55 -28.85
C ARG A 99 -9.81 24.02 -28.05
N LYS A 100 -10.77 23.40 -28.71
CA LYS A 100 -11.94 22.77 -28.05
C LYS A 100 -11.59 21.48 -27.31
N PHE A 101 -10.46 20.84 -27.61
CA PHE A 101 -10.01 19.63 -26.95
C PHE A 101 -9.47 19.89 -25.53
N ARG A 102 -8.92 21.08 -25.32
CA ARG A 102 -8.46 21.49 -23.99
C ARG A 102 -9.64 22.02 -23.16
N LYS A 103 -9.81 21.42 -22.00
CA LYS A 103 -10.89 21.80 -21.06
C LYS A 103 -10.35 22.70 -19.96
#